data_37931e62a9498c0cb427813cb5b55f36
#
_entry.id   37931e62a9498c0cb427813cb5b55f36
#
_cell.length_a   1.000
_cell.length_b   1.000
_cell.length_c   1.000
_cell.angle_alpha   90.00
_cell.angle_beta   90.00
_cell.angle_gamma   90.00
#
_symmetry.space_group_name_H-M   'P 1'
#
loop_
_entity.id
_entity.type
_entity.pdbx_description
1 polymer ?
#
loop_
_entity_poly.entity_id
_entity_poly.type
_entity_poly.pdbx_seq_one_letter_code
_entity_poly.pdbx_strand_id
1 'polypeptide(L)'
;VSAEHRNGMQEENETSVLDKKDVKQPRRYAVILHNDDYTTMEFVILVLKRFFARSETEALHIMLEVHHKGSGVAGVYVRDVAETKVEQVEELARSEGFPLKCTAEPSDSADDGEPTNRTSKPPIE
;
A
#
# COMPACT_ATOMS: atom_id res chain seq x y z
N VAL A 1 -25.99 -16.90 3.50
CA VAL A 1 -25.88 -17.40 3.46
C VAL A 1 -25.39 -17.60 3.08
N SER A 2 -25.72 -17.11 3.36
CA SER A 2 -25.45 -17.67 3.32
C SER A 2 -24.66 -17.74 2.93
N ALA A 3 -24.83 -17.35 3.18
CA ALA A 3 -24.29 -17.83 3.26
C ALA A 3 -23.43 -17.81 2.91
N GLU A 4 -23.59 -17.51 3.15
CA GLU A 4 -23.10 -18.03 3.27
C GLU A 4 -22.33 -17.83 2.82
N HIS A 5 -22.45 -17.43 3.02
CA HIS A 5 -21.93 -17.95 3.00
C HIS A 5 -21.27 -17.79 2.69
N ARG A 6 -21.45 -17.43 3.06
CA ARG A 6 -21.08 -17.99 3.35
C ARG A 6 -20.33 -18.10 2.93
N ASN A 7 -20.58 -17.90 3.14
CA ASN A 7 -20.09 -18.59 3.25
C ASN A 7 -19.28 -18.84 3.08
N GLY A 8 -19.40 -18.50 3.26
CA GLY A 8 -18.90 -19.12 3.65
C GLY A 8 -18.10 -19.07 3.82
N MET A 9 -18.29 -18.97 4.23
CA MET A 9 -17.96 -19.30 4.71
C MET A 9 -17.56 -19.50 5.16
N GLN A 10 -17.81 -19.27 5.68
CA GLN A 10 -17.74 -19.82 6.36
C GLN A 10 -17.22 -20.51 6.43
N GLU A 11 -17.40 -20.83 6.63
CA GLU A 11 -16.94 -21.63 6.89
C GLU A 11 -16.06 -21.80 6.63
N GLU A 12 -15.74 -21.83 6.87
CA GLU A 12 -14.90 -22.03 6.96
C GLU A 12 -14.23 -21.84 7.68
N ASN A 13 -14.25 -22.13 8.49
CA ASN A 13 -13.72 -21.51 9.41
C ASN A 13 -13.11 -22.08 10.65
N GLU A 14 -13.54 -23.03 11.46
CA GLU A 14 -12.93 -23.47 12.64
C GLU A 14 -11.63 -24.12 12.44
N THR A 15 -11.53 -24.80 11.42
CA THR A 15 -10.28 -25.38 11.00
C THR A 15 -9.26 -24.33 10.80
N SER A 16 -9.71 -23.21 10.33
CA SER A 16 -8.82 -22.13 10.10
C SER A 16 -8.19 -21.63 11.36
N VAL A 17 -8.90 -21.70 12.43
CA VAL A 17 -8.36 -21.23 13.68
C VAL A 17 -7.16 -22.03 14.11
N LEU A 18 -7.24 -23.32 13.95
CA LEU A 18 -6.12 -24.16 14.28
C LEU A 18 -4.94 -23.86 13.39
N ASP A 19 -5.19 -23.65 12.13
CA ASP A 19 -4.12 -23.40 11.23
C ASP A 19 -3.43 -22.10 11.51
N LYS A 20 -4.12 -21.15 12.04
CA LYS A 20 -3.53 -19.87 12.30
C LYS A 20 -2.33 -19.93 13.19
N LYS A 21 -2.29 -20.89 14.09
CA LYS A 21 -1.16 -20.98 14.97
C LYS A 21 0.11 -21.29 14.24
N ASP A 22 -0.01 -22.03 13.17
CA ASP A 22 1.16 -22.47 12.46
C ASP A 22 1.42 -21.69 11.19
N VAL A 23 0.45 -20.93 10.75
CA VAL A 23 0.58 -20.21 9.50
C VAL A 23 1.29 -18.91 9.74
N LYS A 24 2.30 -18.67 8.97
CA LYS A 24 3.02 -17.41 9.05
C LYS A 24 2.36 -16.40 8.13
N GLN A 25 2.22 -15.20 8.63
CA GLN A 25 1.66 -14.13 7.82
C GLN A 25 2.64 -13.79 6.72
N PRO A 26 2.16 -13.58 5.50
CA PRO A 26 3.06 -13.14 4.44
C PRO A 26 3.65 -11.80 4.81
N ARG A 27 4.89 -11.61 4.46
CA ARG A 27 5.51 -10.33 4.69
C ARG A 27 4.82 -9.27 3.85
N ARG A 28 4.64 -8.10 4.42
CA ARG A 28 4.00 -7.02 3.73
C ARG A 28 5.03 -6.05 3.17
N TYR A 29 4.63 -5.36 2.11
CA TYR A 29 5.50 -4.42 1.44
C TYR A 29 4.77 -3.10 1.27
N ALA A 30 5.45 -2.01 1.59
CA ALA A 30 4.90 -0.69 1.40
C ALA A 30 5.28 -0.22 0.01
N VAL A 31 4.30 0.30 -0.73
CA VAL A 31 4.57 0.91 -2.02
C VAL A 31 4.78 2.39 -1.76
N ILE A 32 5.95 2.88 -2.10
CA ILE A 32 6.38 4.22 -1.76
C ILE A 32 6.53 5.04 -3.02
N LEU A 33 5.89 6.20 -3.04
CA LEU A 33 6.04 7.16 -4.12
C LEU A 33 7.11 8.17 -3.74
N HIS A 34 7.97 8.49 -4.69
CA HIS A 34 9.09 9.39 -4.45
C HIS A 34 8.88 10.70 -5.19
N ASN A 35 9.19 11.80 -4.54
CA ASN A 35 9.02 13.11 -5.13
C ASN A 35 10.05 13.36 -6.22
N ASP A 36 9.68 14.17 -7.20
CA ASP A 36 10.60 14.65 -8.21
C ASP A 36 10.10 16.03 -8.66
N ASP A 37 10.88 16.68 -9.51
CA ASP A 37 10.60 18.06 -9.87
C ASP A 37 9.64 18.22 -11.05
N TYR A 38 9.25 17.12 -11.67
CA TYR A 38 8.50 17.20 -12.93
C TYR A 38 7.11 16.59 -12.87
N THR A 39 6.91 15.58 -12.05
CA THR A 39 5.60 14.93 -11.95
C THR A 39 4.62 15.88 -11.29
N THR A 40 3.46 16.08 -11.92
CA THR A 40 2.49 17.04 -11.39
C THR A 40 1.76 16.47 -10.20
N MET A 41 1.25 17.36 -9.35
CA MET A 41 0.46 16.95 -8.20
C MET A 41 -0.80 16.26 -8.63
N GLU A 42 -1.41 16.75 -9.71
CA GLU A 42 -2.64 16.13 -10.22
C GLU A 42 -2.39 14.69 -10.64
N PHE A 43 -1.24 14.42 -11.24
CA PHE A 43 -0.94 13.07 -11.66
C PHE A 43 -0.75 12.15 -10.46
N VAL A 44 -0.10 12.64 -9.41
CA VAL A 44 0.08 11.83 -8.20
C VAL A 44 -1.27 11.51 -7.57
N ILE A 45 -2.16 12.48 -7.52
CA ILE A 45 -3.50 12.25 -6.98
C ILE A 45 -4.23 11.22 -7.83
N LEU A 46 -4.13 11.34 -9.15
CA LEU A 46 -4.76 10.37 -10.04
C LEU A 46 -4.26 8.96 -9.77
N VAL A 47 -2.94 8.80 -9.64
CA VAL A 47 -2.33 7.51 -9.37
C VAL A 47 -2.85 6.93 -8.07
N LEU A 48 -2.91 7.75 -7.03
CA LEU A 48 -3.36 7.28 -5.73
C LEU A 48 -4.81 6.82 -5.75
N LYS A 49 -5.65 7.54 -6.49
CA LYS A 49 -7.06 7.16 -6.58
C LYS A 49 -7.24 5.91 -7.45
N ARG A 50 -6.50 5.85 -8.55
CA ARG A 50 -6.72 4.80 -9.53
C ARG A 50 -6.12 3.46 -9.13
N PHE A 51 -4.90 3.47 -8.60
CA PHE A 51 -4.20 2.23 -8.31
C PHE A 51 -4.20 1.84 -6.84
N PHE A 52 -4.46 2.79 -5.96
CA PHE A 52 -4.37 2.53 -4.53
C PHE A 52 -5.69 2.74 -3.82
N ALA A 53 -6.76 2.97 -4.58
CA ALA A 53 -8.13 3.07 -4.06
C ALA A 53 -8.24 4.14 -2.97
N ARG A 54 -7.46 5.21 -3.07
CA ARG A 54 -7.55 6.27 -2.09
C ARG A 54 -8.69 7.21 -2.43
N SER A 55 -9.33 7.73 -1.39
CA SER A 55 -10.33 8.77 -1.60
C SER A 55 -9.62 10.06 -2.01
N GLU A 56 -10.40 11.04 -2.43
CA GLU A 56 -9.84 12.33 -2.81
C GLU A 56 -9.05 12.94 -1.65
N THR A 57 -9.61 12.89 -0.45
CA THR A 57 -8.95 13.47 0.72
C THR A 57 -7.67 12.71 1.07
N GLU A 58 -7.73 11.39 1.03
CA GLU A 58 -6.56 10.59 1.31
C GLU A 58 -5.47 10.81 0.29
N ALA A 59 -5.86 10.88 -0.98
CA ALA A 59 -4.89 11.07 -2.04
C ALA A 59 -4.20 12.42 -1.91
N LEU A 60 -4.97 13.45 -1.57
CA LEU A 60 -4.39 14.77 -1.37
C LEU A 60 -3.42 14.75 -0.20
N HIS A 61 -3.79 14.10 0.88
CA HIS A 61 -2.93 14.02 2.05
C HIS A 61 -1.61 13.32 1.73
N ILE A 62 -1.68 12.19 1.03
CA ILE A 62 -0.47 11.45 0.67
C ILE A 62 0.38 12.26 -0.31
N MET A 63 -0.27 12.91 -1.27
CA MET A 63 0.45 13.72 -2.25
C MET A 63 1.23 14.83 -1.56
N LEU A 64 0.61 15.48 -0.57
CA LEU A 64 1.31 16.52 0.16
C LEU A 64 2.47 15.97 0.96
N GLU A 65 2.30 14.77 1.51
CA GLU A 65 3.38 14.12 2.22
C GLU A 65 4.56 13.85 1.30
N VAL A 66 4.29 13.32 0.11
CA VAL A 66 5.34 13.06 -0.87
C VAL A 66 6.06 14.36 -1.22
N HIS A 67 5.28 15.42 -1.43
CA HIS A 67 5.84 16.70 -1.82
C HIS A 67 6.71 17.30 -0.73
N HIS A 68 6.25 17.23 0.51
CA HIS A 68 6.95 17.90 1.60
C HIS A 68 8.07 17.06 2.21
N LYS A 69 7.91 15.75 2.26
CA LYS A 69 8.89 14.88 2.89
C LYS A 69 9.78 14.14 1.92
N GLY A 70 9.49 14.21 0.65
CA GLY A 70 10.28 13.53 -0.36
C GLY A 70 9.76 12.17 -0.74
N SER A 71 8.92 11.57 0.08
CA SER A 71 8.31 10.28 -0.25
C SER A 71 7.09 10.07 0.64
N GLY A 72 6.25 9.14 0.24
CA GLY A 72 5.08 8.79 1.03
C GLY A 72 4.58 7.40 0.66
N VAL A 73 3.92 6.75 1.60
CA VAL A 73 3.42 5.40 1.40
C VAL A 73 2.05 5.48 0.73
N ALA A 74 1.93 4.85 -0.43
CA ALA A 74 0.66 4.81 -1.14
C ALA A 74 -0.24 3.70 -0.60
N GLY A 75 0.34 2.59 -0.21
CA GLY A 75 -0.41 1.48 0.36
C GLY A 75 0.52 0.37 0.76
N VAL A 76 -0.02 -0.63 1.44
CA VAL A 76 0.76 -1.76 1.94
C VAL A 76 0.09 -3.05 1.48
N TYR A 77 0.85 -3.93 0.88
CA TYR A 77 0.32 -5.13 0.22
C TYR A 77 1.28 -6.30 0.39
N VAL A 78 0.81 -7.51 0.07
CA VAL A 78 1.75 -8.62 -0.04
C VAL A 78 2.64 -8.35 -1.25
N ARG A 79 3.76 -9.03 -1.31
CA ARG A 79 4.82 -8.71 -2.24
C ARG A 79 4.38 -8.67 -3.70
N ASP A 80 3.67 -9.69 -4.15
CA ASP A 80 3.29 -9.75 -5.56
C ASP A 80 2.39 -8.59 -5.95
N VAL A 81 1.48 -8.24 -5.07
CA VAL A 81 0.57 -7.13 -5.35
C VAL A 81 1.34 -5.82 -5.35
N ALA A 82 2.25 -5.65 -4.38
CA ALA A 82 3.04 -4.43 -4.32
C ALA A 82 3.87 -4.25 -5.59
N GLU A 83 4.49 -5.32 -6.06
CA GLU A 83 5.32 -5.22 -7.27
C GLU A 83 4.49 -4.91 -8.49
N THR A 84 3.29 -5.48 -8.57
CA THR A 84 2.40 -5.16 -9.68
C THR A 84 1.99 -3.70 -9.65
N LYS A 85 1.70 -3.17 -8.46
CA LYS A 85 1.34 -1.76 -8.35
C LYS A 85 2.48 -0.87 -8.81
N VAL A 86 3.71 -1.20 -8.42
CA VAL A 86 4.86 -0.43 -8.85
C VAL A 86 4.95 -0.39 -10.37
N GLU A 87 4.78 -1.55 -11.01
CA GLU A 87 4.85 -1.61 -12.46
C GLU A 87 3.76 -0.79 -13.12
N GLN A 88 2.55 -0.89 -12.60
CA GLN A 88 1.42 -0.16 -13.17
C GLN A 88 1.63 1.34 -13.08
N VAL A 89 2.09 1.80 -11.93
CA VAL A 89 2.31 3.23 -11.73
C VAL A 89 3.40 3.75 -12.65
N GLU A 90 4.52 3.02 -12.71
CA GLU A 90 5.63 3.50 -13.50
C GLU A 90 5.35 3.44 -14.99
N GLU A 91 4.58 2.46 -15.41
CA GLU A 91 4.21 2.38 -16.81
C GLU A 91 3.32 3.54 -17.22
N LEU A 92 2.32 3.85 -16.39
CA LEU A 92 1.46 4.98 -16.70
C LEU A 92 2.26 6.28 -16.67
N ALA A 93 3.15 6.43 -15.69
CA ALA A 93 3.96 7.64 -15.61
C ALA A 93 4.79 7.82 -16.87
N ARG A 94 5.43 6.75 -17.34
CA ARG A 94 6.22 6.84 -18.55
C ARG A 94 5.37 7.23 -19.75
N SER A 95 4.18 6.69 -19.84
CA SER A 95 3.32 7.00 -20.98
C SER A 95 2.88 8.45 -20.96
N GLU A 96 2.83 9.06 -19.78
CA GLU A 96 2.45 10.47 -19.65
C GLU A 96 3.65 11.38 -19.64
N GLY A 97 4.84 10.84 -19.68
CA GLY A 97 6.04 11.66 -19.72
C GLY A 97 6.53 12.12 -18.36
N PHE A 98 6.11 11.45 -17.30
CA PHE A 98 6.55 11.84 -15.95
C PHE A 98 7.58 10.86 -15.41
N PRO A 99 8.61 11.34 -14.72
CA PRO A 99 9.63 10.46 -14.15
C PRO A 99 9.28 9.96 -12.75
N LEU A 100 8.02 9.78 -12.45
CA LEU A 100 7.59 9.35 -11.13
C LEU A 100 8.21 8.00 -10.79
N LYS A 101 8.87 7.94 -9.65
CA LYS A 101 9.50 6.73 -9.18
C LYS A 101 8.69 6.12 -8.05
N CYS A 102 8.59 4.81 -8.07
CA CYS A 102 7.78 4.08 -7.12
C CYS A 102 8.54 2.82 -6.73
N THR A 103 8.62 2.53 -5.45
CA THR A 103 9.35 1.35 -4.99
C THR A 103 8.48 0.54 -4.03
N ALA A 104 8.81 -0.74 -3.88
CA ALA A 104 8.16 -1.60 -2.91
C ALA A 104 9.21 -2.01 -1.89
N GLU A 105 8.95 -1.74 -0.63
CA GLU A 105 9.91 -2.00 0.43
C GLU A 105 9.25 -2.77 1.55
N PRO A 106 9.99 -3.68 2.21
CA PRO A 106 9.39 -4.44 3.30
C PRO A 106 8.85 -3.52 4.38
N SER A 107 7.69 -3.87 4.89
CA SER A 107 7.02 -3.07 5.90
C SER A 107 6.82 -3.92 7.14
N ASP A 108 7.43 -3.52 8.23
CA ASP A 108 7.31 -4.27 9.46
C ASP A 108 6.07 -3.92 10.24
N SER A 109 5.55 -2.75 10.01
CA SER A 109 4.40 -2.34 10.79
C SER A 109 3.22 -3.25 10.54
N ALA A 110 3.10 -3.76 9.32
CA ALA A 110 2.00 -4.64 9.02
C ALA A 110 2.16 -5.97 9.72
N ASP A 111 3.38 -6.37 9.96
CA ASP A 111 3.62 -7.63 10.61
C ASP A 111 3.17 -7.60 12.05
N ASP A 112 3.29 -6.49 12.67
CA ASP A 112 2.92 -6.40 14.05
C ASP A 112 1.46 -6.41 14.22
N GLY A 113 0.85 -6.10 13.22
CA GLY A 113 -0.54 -5.91 13.37
C GLY A 113 -0.80 -4.73 14.21
N GLU A 114 0.19 -3.97 14.49
CA GLU A 114 -0.04 -2.92 15.28
C GLU A 114 0.51 -1.75 14.86
N PRO A 115 0.48 -1.04 15.02
CA PRO A 115 0.87 0.13 14.38
C PRO A 115 2.01 0.84 14.84
N THR A 116 2.40 0.77 15.24
CA THR A 116 3.09 1.27 15.43
C THR A 116 3.90 1.79 15.26
N ASN A 117 4.06 1.69 15.55
CA ASN A 117 4.69 2.01 15.40
C ASN A 117 5.31 2.67 15.18
N ARG A 118 5.54 2.78 15.55
CA ARG A 118 5.98 3.09 15.38
C ARG A 118 6.53 3.72 14.87
N THR A 119 6.47 3.68 15.23
CA THR A 119 6.85 4.05 14.83
C THR A 119 7.42 4.44 14.43
N SER A 120 7.40 4.62 14.83
CA SER A 120 7.73 4.89 14.59
C SER A 120 8.46 5.25 14.38
N LYS A 121 8.56 5.52 14.75
CA LYS A 121 9.12 5.80 14.72
C LYS A 121 9.57 6.44 14.52
N PRO A 122 9.51 6.80 14.72
CA PRO A 122 9.87 7.48 14.62
C PRO A 122 10.56 7.97 14.46
N PRO A 123 10.64 8.27 14.73
CA PRO A 123 11.11 8.74 14.58
C PRO A 123 11.85 9.09 14.40
N ILE A 124 11.73 9.33 14.73
CA ILE A 124 12.08 9.43 14.55
C ILE A 124 12.58 9.81 14.52
N GLU A 125 12.51 10.09 14.91
CA GLU A 125 12.61 10.21 14.96
C GLU A 125 12.89 10.40 14.85
#